data_5e1fca6da38eeeca0ff0255752737ed1
#
_entry.id   5e1fca6da38eeeca0ff0255752737ed1
#
_cell.length_a   1.000
_cell.length_b   1.000
_cell.length_c   1.000
_cell.angle_alpha   90.00
_cell.angle_beta   90.00
_cell.angle_gamma   90.00
#
_symmetry.space_group_name_H-M   'P 1'
#
loop_
_entity.id
_entity.type
_entity.pdbx_description
1 polymer ?
#
loop_
_entity_poly.entity_id
_entity_poly.type
_entity_poly.pdbx_seq_one_letter_code
_entity_poly.pdbx_strand_id
1 'polypeptide(L)'
;MRMTGKFVGIATVLLVFGTLFSATAQTATSADTSTAVPEAYCTSTGGVVESRIPVYGTNGPIGSWLPLENSRNFCQYTSSSDGSRIHVLIQTLFTQKPTLAALAYYAEVAWNGQGEGNPGSLYCTQLGGSDLFGGINADGGGWVELRTTDEVLEACIFPDMSTIDSWGLLYHSAGIIRGTDLSTVLKYPNPYPKTKKSE
;
A
#
# COMPACT_ATOMS: atom_id res chain seq x y z
N MET A 1 -34.64 -50.07 -66.89
CA MET A 1 -34.89 -49.26 -68.08
C MET A 1 -34.01 -48.04 -68.04
N ARG A 2 -33.17 -47.86 -69.03
CA ARG A 2 -32.12 -46.83 -69.21
C ARG A 2 -32.71 -45.43 -69.23
N MET A 3 -32.00 -44.43 -68.65
CA MET A 3 -31.72 -43.19 -69.40
C MET A 3 -30.58 -42.41 -68.73
N THR A 4 -29.55 -42.30 -69.52
CA THR A 4 -28.32 -41.49 -69.30
C THR A 4 -28.61 -40.03 -69.66
N GLY A 5 -28.21 -39.12 -68.80
CA GLY A 5 -28.15 -37.69 -69.08
C GLY A 5 -26.83 -37.11 -68.72
N LYS A 6 -25.97 -36.84 -69.68
CA LYS A 6 -24.71 -36.07 -69.46
C LYS A 6 -25.04 -34.58 -69.48
N PHE A 7 -24.60 -33.86 -68.44
CA PHE A 7 -24.48 -32.41 -68.56
C PHE A 7 -23.04 -32.02 -68.33
N VAL A 8 -22.48 -31.35 -69.26
CA VAL A 8 -21.20 -30.65 -69.25
C VAL A 8 -21.44 -29.30 -68.65
N GLY A 9 -20.81 -29.03 -67.51
CA GLY A 9 -20.88 -27.75 -66.89
C GLY A 9 -19.50 -27.10 -66.84
N ILE A 10 -19.42 -25.92 -67.35
CA ILE A 10 -18.25 -25.06 -67.53
C ILE A 10 -17.77 -24.60 -66.18
N ALA A 11 -16.51 -24.87 -65.87
CA ALA A 11 -15.86 -24.36 -64.66
C ALA A 11 -15.38 -22.90 -64.85
N THR A 12 -16.04 -21.98 -64.25
CA THR A 12 -15.56 -20.58 -64.15
C THR A 12 -14.67 -20.46 -62.96
N VAL A 13 -13.35 -20.29 -63.18
CA VAL A 13 -12.36 -20.01 -62.12
C VAL A 13 -12.44 -18.53 -61.82
N LEU A 14 -12.98 -18.20 -60.61
CA LEU A 14 -12.89 -16.87 -60.02
C LEU A 14 -11.60 -16.81 -59.19
N LEU A 15 -10.61 -16.07 -59.68
CA LEU A 15 -9.41 -15.68 -58.94
C LEU A 15 -9.78 -14.55 -57.95
N VAL A 16 -9.96 -14.92 -56.69
CA VAL A 16 -10.11 -13.93 -55.60
C VAL A 16 -8.69 -13.56 -55.12
N PHE A 17 -8.24 -12.36 -55.47
CA PHE A 17 -7.06 -11.75 -54.88
C PHE A 17 -7.38 -11.37 -53.43
N GLY A 18 -7.01 -12.22 -52.49
CA GLY A 18 -7.06 -11.91 -51.05
C GLY A 18 -5.89 -11.02 -50.66
N THR A 19 -6.15 -9.75 -50.45
CA THR A 19 -5.18 -8.85 -49.76
C THR A 19 -5.05 -9.27 -48.31
N LEU A 20 -3.92 -9.87 -47.94
CA LEU A 20 -3.54 -10.15 -46.57
C LEU A 20 -3.27 -8.83 -45.85
N PHE A 21 -4.23 -8.30 -45.11
CA PHE A 21 -3.98 -7.29 -44.11
C PHE A 21 -3.30 -7.96 -42.88
N SER A 22 -2.00 -7.81 -42.77
CA SER A 22 -1.29 -8.14 -41.54
C SER A 22 -1.69 -7.14 -40.48
N ALA A 23 -2.66 -7.51 -39.62
CA ALA A 23 -2.93 -6.78 -38.41
C ALA A 23 -1.77 -7.05 -37.43
N THR A 24 -0.84 -6.09 -37.30
CA THR A 24 0.11 -6.05 -36.18
C THR A 24 -0.70 -5.74 -34.93
N ALA A 25 -0.94 -6.76 -34.11
CA ALA A 25 -1.46 -6.57 -32.77
C ALA A 25 -0.39 -5.81 -31.97
N GLN A 26 -0.56 -4.50 -31.83
CA GLN A 26 0.13 -3.73 -30.80
C GLN A 26 -0.42 -4.18 -29.46
N THR A 27 0.33 -5.02 -28.76
CA THR A 27 0.16 -5.22 -27.33
C THR A 27 0.47 -3.87 -26.65
N ALA A 28 -0.57 -3.05 -26.47
CA ALA A 28 -0.50 -1.93 -25.55
C ALA A 28 -0.33 -2.54 -24.16
N THR A 29 0.91 -2.55 -23.67
CA THR A 29 1.18 -2.71 -22.25
C THR A 29 0.56 -1.48 -21.60
N SER A 30 -0.67 -1.63 -21.08
CA SER A 30 -1.23 -0.64 -20.16
C SER A 30 -0.35 -0.69 -18.91
N ALA A 31 0.70 0.15 -18.89
CA ALA A 31 1.37 0.49 -17.65
C ALA A 31 0.28 1.00 -16.72
N ASP A 32 0.15 0.37 -15.56
CA ASP A 32 -0.84 0.72 -14.56
C ASP A 32 -0.50 2.13 -14.04
N THR A 33 -1.03 3.14 -14.73
CA THR A 33 -0.84 4.57 -14.40
C THR A 33 -1.45 4.92 -13.05
N SER A 34 -2.18 4.00 -12.39
CA SER A 34 -2.85 4.24 -11.13
C SER A 34 -1.90 4.31 -9.93
N THR A 35 -0.75 3.64 -10.00
CA THR A 35 0.26 3.63 -8.91
C THR A 35 1.39 4.65 -9.14
N ALA A 36 1.74 4.96 -10.37
CA ALA A 36 2.86 5.84 -10.70
C ALA A 36 2.73 7.27 -10.14
N VAL A 37 1.51 7.81 -10.06
CA VAL A 37 1.28 9.18 -9.55
C VAL A 37 1.40 9.25 -8.02
N PRO A 38 0.83 8.32 -7.24
CA PRO A 38 1.05 8.26 -5.79
C PRO A 38 2.51 8.04 -5.40
N GLU A 39 3.25 7.20 -6.12
CA GLU A 39 4.68 6.96 -5.88
C GLU A 39 5.54 8.20 -6.16
N ALA A 40 5.26 8.91 -7.28
CA ALA A 40 5.91 10.17 -7.58
C ALA A 40 5.62 11.23 -6.51
N TYR A 41 4.43 11.23 -5.92
CA TYR A 41 4.11 12.13 -4.81
C TYR A 41 4.94 11.82 -3.57
N CYS A 42 5.07 10.54 -3.17
CA CYS A 42 5.95 10.13 -2.07
C CYS A 42 7.36 10.69 -2.25
N THR A 43 7.97 10.45 -3.42
CA THR A 43 9.33 10.92 -3.69
C THR A 43 9.44 12.44 -3.76
N SER A 44 8.44 13.14 -4.29
CA SER A 44 8.43 14.61 -4.37
C SER A 44 8.30 15.27 -3.00
N THR A 45 7.76 14.56 -2.01
CA THR A 45 7.66 15.02 -0.62
C THR A 45 8.83 14.58 0.26
N GLY A 46 9.87 13.98 -0.35
CA GLY A 46 11.09 13.56 0.35
C GLY A 46 11.06 12.15 0.93
N GLY A 47 10.06 11.37 0.59
CA GLY A 47 9.96 9.96 0.99
C GLY A 47 10.64 9.01 0.00
N VAL A 48 10.80 7.78 0.44
CA VAL A 48 11.27 6.64 -0.35
C VAL A 48 10.13 5.63 -0.47
N VAL A 49 9.90 5.13 -1.69
CA VAL A 49 8.88 4.09 -1.92
C VAL A 49 9.48 2.72 -1.61
N GLU A 50 8.83 1.99 -0.71
CA GLU A 50 9.19 0.63 -0.33
C GLU A 50 8.05 -0.34 -0.63
N SER A 51 8.36 -1.43 -1.31
CA SER A 51 7.41 -2.53 -1.50
C SER A 51 7.59 -3.54 -0.37
N ARG A 52 6.54 -3.73 0.42
CA ARG A 52 6.54 -4.63 1.59
C ARG A 52 5.48 -5.71 1.45
N ILE A 53 5.79 -6.89 1.95
CA ILE A 53 4.85 -8.02 2.06
C ILE A 53 4.50 -8.26 3.53
N PRO A 54 3.27 -8.71 3.82
CA PRO A 54 2.93 -9.14 5.16
C PRO A 54 3.59 -10.50 5.46
N VAL A 55 4.18 -10.63 6.64
CA VAL A 55 4.88 -11.83 7.10
C VAL A 55 4.39 -12.20 8.48
N TYR A 56 4.07 -13.47 8.71
CA TYR A 56 3.70 -14.03 10.01
C TYR A 56 4.88 -14.76 10.65
N GLY A 57 4.93 -14.78 11.99
CA GLY A 57 5.92 -15.53 12.75
C GLY A 57 7.27 -14.85 12.89
N THR A 58 7.30 -13.51 12.85
CA THR A 58 8.54 -12.72 12.87
C THR A 58 9.29 -12.75 14.21
N ASN A 59 8.68 -13.25 15.29
CA ASN A 59 9.36 -13.49 16.56
C ASN A 59 10.22 -14.77 16.56
N GLY A 60 10.03 -15.62 15.55
CA GLY A 60 10.85 -16.80 15.34
C GLY A 60 12.07 -16.52 14.45
N PRO A 61 12.92 -17.54 14.22
CA PRO A 61 14.04 -17.42 13.27
C PRO A 61 13.55 -17.04 11.87
N ILE A 62 14.31 -16.23 11.13
CA ILE A 62 13.94 -15.74 9.77
C ILE A 62 13.54 -16.90 8.84
N GLY A 63 14.22 -18.05 8.92
CA GLY A 63 13.89 -19.22 8.11
C GLY A 63 12.52 -19.88 8.39
N SER A 64 11.85 -19.50 9.49
CA SER A 64 10.48 -19.94 9.84
C SER A 64 9.41 -18.92 9.53
N TRP A 65 9.78 -17.74 9.05
CA TRP A 65 8.83 -16.69 8.69
C TRP A 65 7.94 -17.14 7.54
N LEU A 66 6.66 -16.87 7.65
CA LEU A 66 5.66 -17.23 6.66
C LEU A 66 5.22 -15.98 5.90
N PRO A 67 5.76 -15.75 4.69
CA PRO A 67 5.32 -14.64 3.86
C PRO A 67 3.90 -14.91 3.35
N LEU A 68 3.05 -13.89 3.44
CA LEU A 68 1.72 -13.87 2.87
C LEU A 68 1.78 -13.12 1.52
N GLU A 69 0.86 -13.44 0.63
CA GLU A 69 0.80 -12.78 -0.67
C GLU A 69 0.26 -11.34 -0.56
N ASN A 70 0.40 -10.57 -1.65
CA ASN A 70 -0.06 -9.19 -1.82
C ASN A 70 0.84 -8.13 -1.16
N SER A 71 1.95 -7.83 -1.84
CA SER A 71 2.77 -6.67 -1.49
C SER A 71 1.97 -5.36 -1.56
N ARG A 72 2.38 -4.40 -0.71
CA ARG A 72 1.87 -3.03 -0.73
C ARG A 72 3.03 -2.05 -0.73
N ASN A 73 2.81 -0.90 -1.37
CA ASN A 73 3.80 0.16 -1.42
C ASN A 73 3.56 1.16 -0.29
N PHE A 74 4.58 1.34 0.52
CA PHE A 74 4.64 2.35 1.58
C PHE A 74 5.57 3.49 1.17
N CYS A 75 5.28 4.67 1.67
CA CYS A 75 6.20 5.78 1.66
C CYS A 75 6.90 5.84 3.00
N GLN A 76 8.23 5.66 3.01
CA GLN A 76 9.06 5.81 4.20
C GLN A 76 9.65 7.21 4.22
N TYR A 77 9.51 7.89 5.34
CA TYR A 77 10.22 9.13 5.64
C TYR A 77 11.25 8.87 6.74
N THR A 78 12.46 9.33 6.52
CA THR A 78 13.57 9.20 7.48
C THR A 78 14.02 10.59 7.95
N SER A 79 14.05 10.79 9.26
CA SER A 79 14.57 12.01 9.86
C SER A 79 16.09 12.08 9.69
N SER A 80 16.58 13.20 9.18
CA SER A 80 18.02 13.44 9.04
C SER A 80 18.71 13.75 10.38
N SER A 81 17.95 14.07 11.42
CA SER A 81 18.50 14.45 12.74
C SER A 81 18.81 13.25 13.61
N ASP A 82 17.99 12.20 13.57
CA ASP A 82 18.09 11.04 14.49
C ASP A 82 17.93 9.69 13.81
N GLY A 83 17.69 9.66 12.47
CA GLY A 83 17.49 8.44 11.72
C GLY A 83 16.15 7.74 11.98
N SER A 84 15.27 8.33 12.80
CA SER A 84 13.93 7.76 13.02
C SER A 84 13.12 7.73 11.76
N ARG A 85 12.20 6.76 11.67
CA ARG A 85 11.40 6.52 10.46
C ARG A 85 9.91 6.50 10.76
N ILE A 86 9.10 6.89 9.77
CA ILE A 86 7.66 6.69 9.75
C ILE A 86 7.25 6.20 8.37
N HIS A 87 6.29 5.27 8.34
CA HIS A 87 5.77 4.70 7.11
C HIS A 87 4.28 5.00 6.99
N VAL A 88 3.87 5.30 5.78
CA VAL A 88 2.46 5.49 5.44
C VAL A 88 2.16 4.78 4.12
N LEU A 89 1.02 4.07 4.04
CA LEU A 89 0.60 3.47 2.79
C LEU A 89 0.44 4.54 1.71
N ILE A 90 0.96 4.32 0.51
CA ILE A 90 0.98 5.33 -0.56
C ILE A 90 -0.41 5.86 -0.87
N GLN A 91 -1.45 5.01 -0.87
CA GLN A 91 -2.83 5.42 -1.10
C GLN A 91 -3.35 6.32 0.02
N THR A 92 -2.97 6.05 1.28
CA THR A 92 -3.30 6.90 2.43
C THR A 92 -2.63 8.27 2.32
N LEU A 93 -1.36 8.29 1.93
CA LEU A 93 -0.60 9.53 1.74
C LEU A 93 -1.20 10.42 0.65
N PHE A 94 -1.58 9.83 -0.50
CA PHE A 94 -1.91 10.55 -1.72
C PHE A 94 -3.38 10.97 -1.83
N THR A 95 -4.32 10.30 -1.14
CA THR A 95 -5.75 10.62 -1.27
C THR A 95 -6.09 12.01 -0.73
N GLN A 96 -6.98 12.71 -1.44
CA GLN A 96 -7.58 13.97 -0.97
C GLN A 96 -8.85 13.75 -0.14
N LYS A 97 -9.32 12.49 -0.06
CA LYS A 97 -10.49 12.13 0.76
C LYS A 97 -10.03 11.84 2.19
N PRO A 98 -10.89 12.07 3.18
CA PRO A 98 -10.60 11.66 4.55
C PRO A 98 -10.40 10.15 4.62
N THR A 99 -9.36 9.73 5.33
CA THR A 99 -9.13 8.33 5.69
C THR A 99 -9.04 8.22 7.20
N LEU A 100 -9.41 7.07 7.75
CA LEU A 100 -9.36 6.86 9.20
C LEU A 100 -7.93 6.99 9.74
N ALA A 101 -6.92 6.51 8.98
CA ALA A 101 -5.53 6.68 9.36
C ALA A 101 -5.09 8.15 9.43
N ALA A 102 -5.44 8.97 8.41
CA ALA A 102 -5.13 10.39 8.42
C ALA A 102 -5.86 11.13 9.56
N LEU A 103 -7.15 10.81 9.77
CA LEU A 103 -7.92 11.39 10.87
C LEU A 103 -7.34 11.01 12.24
N ALA A 104 -6.92 9.75 12.43
CA ALA A 104 -6.26 9.28 13.65
C ALA A 104 -4.95 10.03 13.91
N TYR A 105 -4.13 10.22 12.87
CA TYR A 105 -2.89 10.98 12.96
C TYR A 105 -3.15 12.44 13.37
N TYR A 106 -4.11 13.10 12.74
CA TYR A 106 -4.45 14.50 13.02
C TYR A 106 -5.13 14.72 14.38
N ALA A 107 -5.86 13.71 14.89
CA ALA A 107 -6.61 13.84 16.13
C ALA A 107 -5.71 13.83 17.37
N GLU A 108 -4.49 13.31 17.26
CA GLU A 108 -3.51 13.22 18.35
C GLU A 108 -4.13 12.69 19.65
N VAL A 109 -4.99 11.66 19.56
CA VAL A 109 -5.66 11.08 20.73
C VAL A 109 -4.61 10.58 21.71
N ALA A 110 -4.66 11.01 22.95
CA ALA A 110 -3.70 10.57 23.96
C ALA A 110 -3.80 9.05 24.19
N TRP A 111 -2.65 8.38 24.28
CA TRP A 111 -2.63 6.97 24.64
C TRP A 111 -3.05 6.79 26.11
N ASN A 112 -3.94 5.83 26.35
CA ASN A 112 -4.46 5.53 27.69
C ASN A 112 -3.51 4.69 28.56
N GLY A 113 -2.41 4.16 27.98
CA GLY A 113 -1.42 3.35 28.69
C GLY A 113 -1.93 1.98 29.14
N GLN A 114 -3.04 1.49 28.58
CA GLN A 114 -3.68 0.26 29.01
C GLN A 114 -3.31 -0.92 28.11
N GLY A 115 -3.22 -2.12 28.72
CA GLY A 115 -3.01 -3.40 28.03
C GLY A 115 -1.61 -3.96 28.24
N GLU A 116 -1.47 -5.25 27.90
CA GLU A 116 -0.21 -5.97 27.87
C GLU A 116 0.20 -6.23 26.42
N GLY A 117 1.48 -6.05 26.10
CA GLY A 117 2.02 -6.29 24.76
C GLY A 117 2.69 -5.06 24.16
N ASN A 118 2.76 -5.02 22.84
CA ASN A 118 3.43 -3.95 22.10
C ASN A 118 2.62 -2.64 22.19
N PRO A 119 3.19 -1.56 22.72
CA PRO A 119 2.46 -0.30 22.87
C PRO A 119 1.94 0.29 21.58
N GLY A 120 2.68 0.15 20.46
CA GLY A 120 2.23 0.63 19.15
C GLY A 120 0.97 -0.09 18.69
N SER A 121 0.91 -1.42 18.82
CA SER A 121 -0.26 -2.23 18.48
C SER A 121 -1.46 -1.96 19.38
N LEU A 122 -1.21 -1.77 20.70
CA LEU A 122 -2.26 -1.42 21.65
C LEU A 122 -2.85 -0.04 21.34
N TYR A 123 -2.01 0.91 20.97
CA TYR A 123 -2.46 2.23 20.57
C TYR A 123 -3.25 2.20 19.25
N CYS A 124 -2.79 1.42 18.26
CA CYS A 124 -3.53 1.16 17.03
C CYS A 124 -4.96 0.65 17.32
N THR A 125 -5.07 -0.32 18.23
CA THR A 125 -6.36 -0.87 18.67
C THR A 125 -7.23 0.18 19.36
N GLN A 126 -6.64 1.01 20.21
CA GLN A 126 -7.34 2.15 20.85
C GLN A 126 -7.94 3.10 19.84
N LEU A 127 -7.27 3.32 18.70
CA LEU A 127 -7.73 4.17 17.61
C LEU A 127 -8.76 3.51 16.69
N GLY A 128 -9.10 2.23 16.92
CA GLY A 128 -10.04 1.46 16.10
C GLY A 128 -9.41 0.84 14.87
N GLY A 129 -8.10 0.79 14.79
CA GLY A 129 -7.34 0.03 13.81
C GLY A 129 -7.04 -1.39 14.29
N SER A 130 -6.31 -2.13 13.45
CA SER A 130 -5.81 -3.46 13.76
C SER A 130 -4.37 -3.58 13.30
N ASP A 131 -3.53 -4.07 14.18
CA ASP A 131 -2.20 -4.55 13.86
C ASP A 131 -2.25 -6.08 13.93
N LEU A 132 -2.54 -6.69 12.78
CA LEU A 132 -2.86 -8.12 12.70
C LEU A 132 -1.67 -9.02 13.00
N PHE A 133 -0.46 -8.47 12.96
CA PHE A 133 0.75 -9.26 12.98
C PHE A 133 1.65 -8.99 14.19
N GLY A 134 1.33 -7.99 15.00
CA GLY A 134 2.17 -7.58 16.11
C GLY A 134 1.45 -7.56 17.45
N GLY A 135 2.07 -6.91 18.40
CA GLY A 135 1.51 -6.61 19.72
C GLY A 135 1.36 -7.83 20.60
N ILE A 136 0.13 -8.19 20.87
CA ILE A 136 -0.20 -9.28 21.79
C ILE A 136 -0.05 -10.68 21.19
N ASN A 137 0.21 -10.81 19.90
CA ASN A 137 0.44 -12.10 19.27
C ASN A 137 1.85 -12.60 19.57
N ALA A 138 1.96 -13.71 20.27
CA ALA A 138 3.25 -14.31 20.67
C ALA A 138 4.13 -14.69 19.47
N ASP A 139 3.54 -15.01 18.32
CA ASP A 139 4.28 -15.40 17.13
C ASP A 139 4.86 -14.20 16.37
N GLY A 140 4.32 -13.00 16.59
CA GLY A 140 4.70 -11.79 15.89
C GLY A 140 4.24 -11.76 14.44
N GLY A 141 4.62 -10.70 13.77
CA GLY A 141 4.31 -10.46 12.37
C GLY A 141 4.41 -8.98 12.03
N GLY A 142 4.27 -8.66 10.75
CA GLY A 142 4.30 -7.31 10.26
C GLY A 142 4.62 -7.25 8.77
N TRP A 143 5.00 -6.10 8.29
CA TRP A 143 5.33 -5.85 6.90
C TRP A 143 6.85 -5.80 6.73
N VAL A 144 7.37 -6.65 5.84
CA VAL A 144 8.81 -6.77 5.57
C VAL A 144 9.09 -6.32 4.15
N GLU A 145 10.14 -5.53 3.96
CA GLU A 145 10.56 -5.13 2.63
C GLU A 145 11.04 -6.35 1.83
N LEU A 146 10.68 -6.42 0.54
CA LEU A 146 10.97 -7.57 -0.32
C LEU A 146 12.47 -7.85 -0.50
N ARG A 147 13.31 -6.88 -0.25
CA ARG A 147 14.76 -6.97 -0.50
C ARG A 147 15.61 -7.05 0.75
N THR A 148 15.03 -6.77 1.90
CA THR A 148 15.72 -6.80 3.18
C THR A 148 14.82 -7.39 4.25
N THR A 149 15.40 -8.05 5.25
CA THR A 149 14.67 -8.57 6.40
C THR A 149 15.02 -7.79 7.68
N ASP A 150 15.64 -6.62 7.52
CA ASP A 150 16.24 -5.89 8.63
C ASP A 150 15.23 -5.18 9.52
N GLU A 151 14.00 -5.00 9.01
CA GLU A 151 12.96 -4.29 9.73
C GLU A 151 11.59 -4.89 9.47
N VAL A 152 10.91 -5.24 10.56
CA VAL A 152 9.50 -5.61 10.57
C VAL A 152 8.69 -4.36 10.90
N LEU A 153 7.95 -3.85 9.91
CA LEU A 153 7.08 -2.71 10.11
C LEU A 153 5.75 -3.18 10.72
N GLU A 154 5.42 -2.68 11.89
CA GLU A 154 4.10 -2.78 12.50
C GLU A 154 3.23 -1.64 12.00
N ALA A 155 2.26 -1.96 11.16
CA ALA A 155 1.41 -0.97 10.52
C ALA A 155 -0.04 -1.08 11.00
N CYS A 156 -0.57 0.01 11.51
CA CYS A 156 -1.96 0.15 11.91
C CYS A 156 -2.86 0.23 10.68
N ILE A 157 -3.69 -0.79 10.48
CA ILE A 157 -4.64 -0.90 9.37
C ILE A 157 -6.03 -0.56 9.92
N PHE A 158 -6.66 0.44 9.33
CA PHE A 158 -8.02 0.86 9.67
C PHE A 158 -9.07 0.15 8.82
N PRO A 159 -10.36 0.14 9.23
CA PRO A 159 -11.44 -0.51 8.48
C PRO A 159 -11.61 -0.04 7.03
N ASP A 160 -11.18 1.16 6.69
CA ASP A 160 -11.14 1.70 5.32
C ASP A 160 -9.87 1.31 4.54
N MET A 161 -9.06 0.40 5.10
CA MET A 161 -7.79 -0.07 4.56
C MET A 161 -6.68 1.00 4.51
N SER A 162 -6.91 2.18 5.02
CA SER A 162 -5.86 3.17 5.22
C SER A 162 -4.89 2.72 6.30
N THR A 163 -3.61 3.07 6.14
CA THR A 163 -2.55 2.47 6.97
C THR A 163 -1.44 3.47 7.27
N ILE A 164 -1.04 3.53 8.53
CA ILE A 164 0.12 4.28 9.02
C ILE A 164 0.88 3.39 10.03
N ASP A 165 2.19 3.56 10.13
CA ASP A 165 3.08 2.99 11.14
C ASP A 165 2.48 3.13 12.55
N SER A 166 2.32 2.00 13.26
CA SER A 166 1.73 1.97 14.60
C SER A 166 2.55 2.76 15.62
N TRP A 167 3.87 2.60 15.57
CA TRP A 167 4.77 3.35 16.44
C TRP A 167 4.82 4.84 16.07
N GLY A 168 4.77 5.15 14.76
CA GLY A 168 4.67 6.53 14.29
C GLY A 168 3.43 7.24 14.84
N LEU A 169 2.28 6.57 14.86
CA LEU A 169 1.05 7.08 15.47
C LEU A 169 1.20 7.30 16.98
N LEU A 170 1.76 6.31 17.69
CA LEU A 170 1.95 6.39 19.15
C LEU A 170 2.88 7.55 19.54
N TYR A 171 4.03 7.66 18.91
CA TYR A 171 4.98 8.74 19.19
C TYR A 171 4.39 10.12 18.86
N HIS A 172 3.67 10.22 17.75
CA HIS A 172 3.01 11.47 17.37
C HIS A 172 2.00 11.92 18.42
N SER A 173 1.23 11.01 19.00
CA SER A 173 0.28 11.34 20.09
C SER A 173 0.94 11.91 21.35
N ALA A 174 2.23 11.60 21.54
CA ALA A 174 3.06 12.14 22.61
C ALA A 174 3.83 13.41 22.19
N GLY A 175 3.56 13.97 21.00
CA GLY A 175 4.25 15.14 20.46
C GLY A 175 5.64 14.86 19.88
N ILE A 176 5.99 13.59 19.67
CA ILE A 176 7.29 13.18 19.11
C ILE A 176 7.12 12.87 17.63
N ILE A 177 7.82 13.58 16.76
CA ILE A 177 7.82 13.35 15.32
C ILE A 177 8.93 12.37 14.97
N ARG A 178 8.54 11.25 14.33
CA ARG A 178 9.47 10.30 13.72
C ARG A 178 9.47 10.51 12.21
N GLY A 179 10.64 10.43 11.59
CA GLY A 179 10.78 10.62 10.14
C GLY A 179 10.41 12.03 9.71
N THR A 180 9.13 12.26 9.45
CA THR A 180 8.55 13.58 9.13
C THR A 180 7.19 13.75 9.80
N ASP A 181 6.79 15.00 10.01
CA ASP A 181 5.41 15.29 10.39
C ASP A 181 4.48 15.03 9.21
N LEU A 182 3.72 13.93 9.27
CA LEU A 182 2.81 13.56 8.20
C LEU A 182 1.73 14.62 7.96
N SER A 183 1.46 15.51 8.92
CA SER A 183 0.51 16.62 8.71
C SER A 183 0.95 17.60 7.61
N THR A 184 2.24 17.59 7.26
CA THR A 184 2.82 18.44 6.21
C THR A 184 2.85 17.78 4.83
N VAL A 185 2.69 16.46 4.77
CA VAL A 185 2.81 15.67 3.54
C VAL A 185 1.56 14.87 3.17
N LEU A 186 0.66 14.58 4.11
CA LEU A 186 -0.63 13.98 3.78
C LEU A 186 -1.41 14.92 2.86
N LYS A 187 -1.89 14.39 1.73
CA LYS A 187 -2.59 15.19 0.72
C LYS A 187 -4.01 15.60 1.19
N TYR A 188 -4.63 14.82 2.05
CA TYR A 188 -5.84 15.22 2.75
C TYR A 188 -5.50 16.24 3.85
N PRO A 189 -6.05 17.46 3.82
CA PRO A 189 -5.71 18.49 4.79
C PRO A 189 -6.24 18.16 6.18
N ASN A 190 -5.52 18.61 7.22
CA ASN A 190 -5.95 18.44 8.61
C ASN A 190 -7.32 19.14 8.84
N PRO A 191 -8.40 18.40 9.18
CA PRO A 191 -9.71 18.97 9.40
C PRO A 191 -9.85 19.58 10.81
N TYR A 192 -8.92 19.30 11.72
CA TYR A 192 -8.98 19.81 13.08
C TYR A 192 -8.28 21.16 13.17
N PRO A 193 -8.98 22.23 13.60
CA PRO A 193 -8.34 23.53 13.80
C PRO A 193 -7.29 23.40 14.90
N LYS A 194 -6.06 23.89 14.62
CA LYS A 194 -5.06 24.00 15.69
C LYS A 194 -5.60 24.94 16.76
N THR A 195 -6.08 24.37 17.87
CA THR A 195 -6.27 25.17 19.08
C THR A 195 -4.88 25.69 19.47
N LYS A 196 -4.71 27.04 19.42
CA LYS A 196 -3.50 27.65 19.99
C LYS A 196 -3.41 27.13 21.43
N LYS A 197 -2.41 26.28 21.71
CA LYS A 197 -2.02 26.02 23.09
C LYS A 197 -1.68 27.41 23.66
N SER A 198 -2.45 27.89 24.60
CA SER A 198 -2.08 29.07 25.39
C SER A 198 -0.78 28.73 26.12
N GLU A 199 0.29 29.45 25.76
CA GLU A 199 1.54 29.48 26.51
C GLU A 199 1.32 29.90 27.95
#